data_4bb0cef04e2f9959036b3036357bc03e
#
_entry.id   4bb0cef04e2f9959036b3036357bc03e
#
_cell.length_a   1.000
_cell.length_b   1.000
_cell.length_c   1.000
_cell.angle_alpha   90.00
_cell.angle_beta   90.00
_cell.angle_gamma   90.00
#
_symmetry.space_group_name_H-M   'P 1'
#
loop_
_entity.id
_entity.type
_entity.pdbx_description
1 polymer ?
#
loop_
_entity_poly.entity_id
_entity_poly.type
_entity_poly.pdbx_seq_one_letter_code
_entity_poly.pdbx_strand_id
1 'polypeptide(L)'
;IPAHDEECVIANTVQNILDMDYENFEVIVIDDRSVDNTASVIKDLEQKYDKVTALIRSKDAFPGKSAVLNDAFKIAKGEAILVFDADATVDADFLTTLIPHLEPKDVGAVQARKVIRNKNTNLLTRCQNNEYTLDTYFQVGRDSVKGAVELRGNGELIKRQAIEDIGGWNNYTIVDDLDMSTRMHIKGWDIRFCPDAIVYEEGIIYVKPLYRQRRRWLEGTIRRYLEYSGAALCSKDMSLRAGLDMMAYISEFIMPGWF
;
A
#
# COMPACT_ATOMS: atom_id res chain seq x y z
N ILE A 1 -3.79 -7.54 6.72
CA ILE A 1 -4.69 -7.71 5.56
C ILE A 1 -6.07 -7.20 5.96
N PRO A 2 -6.50 -5.99 5.53
CA PRO A 2 -7.86 -5.52 5.67
C PRO A 2 -8.79 -6.25 4.68
N ALA A 3 -9.98 -6.65 5.12
CA ALA A 3 -10.99 -7.33 4.31
C ALA A 3 -12.38 -6.74 4.53
N HIS A 4 -13.16 -6.57 3.47
CA HIS A 4 -14.55 -6.14 3.49
C HIS A 4 -15.31 -6.81 2.35
N ASP A 5 -16.17 -7.79 2.67
CA ASP A 5 -16.90 -8.64 1.73
C ASP A 5 -15.96 -9.42 0.77
N GLU A 6 -14.99 -10.13 1.35
CA GLU A 6 -13.91 -10.84 0.64
C GLU A 6 -13.93 -12.36 0.90
N GLU A 7 -15.10 -12.94 1.25
CA GLU A 7 -15.24 -14.37 1.57
C GLU A 7 -14.66 -15.32 0.51
N CYS A 8 -14.69 -14.91 -0.76
CA CYS A 8 -14.27 -15.73 -1.89
C CYS A 8 -12.73 -15.81 -2.07
N VAL A 9 -11.97 -14.82 -1.57
CA VAL A 9 -10.54 -14.68 -1.89
C VAL A 9 -9.64 -14.72 -0.66
N ILE A 10 -10.11 -14.25 0.50
CA ILE A 10 -9.28 -14.04 1.68
C ILE A 10 -8.54 -15.29 2.16
N ALA A 11 -9.17 -16.47 2.09
CA ALA A 11 -8.54 -17.72 2.51
C ALA A 11 -7.33 -18.07 1.63
N ASN A 12 -7.43 -17.87 0.32
CA ASN A 12 -6.35 -18.14 -0.63
C ASN A 12 -5.20 -17.14 -0.43
N THR A 13 -5.51 -15.87 -0.19
CA THR A 13 -4.51 -14.83 0.09
C THR A 13 -3.73 -15.14 1.36
N VAL A 14 -4.42 -15.48 2.46
CA VAL A 14 -3.76 -15.84 3.72
C VAL A 14 -2.87 -17.07 3.54
N GLN A 15 -3.35 -18.13 2.84
CA GLN A 15 -2.55 -19.30 2.57
C GLN A 15 -1.29 -18.95 1.77
N ASN A 16 -1.40 -18.17 0.70
CA ASN A 16 -0.27 -17.76 -0.12
C ASN A 16 0.78 -16.96 0.70
N ILE A 17 0.32 -16.08 1.60
CA ILE A 17 1.22 -15.32 2.49
C ILE A 17 1.91 -16.25 3.51
N LEU A 18 1.21 -17.25 4.04
CA LEU A 18 1.80 -18.24 4.96
C LEU A 18 2.85 -19.12 4.29
N ASP A 19 2.76 -19.29 2.96
CA ASP A 19 3.69 -20.10 2.16
C ASP A 19 4.98 -19.32 1.77
N MET A 20 5.18 -18.08 2.26
CA MET A 20 6.43 -17.35 2.03
C MET A 20 7.62 -17.99 2.76
N ASP A 21 8.79 -17.97 2.11
CA ASP A 21 10.07 -18.47 2.64
C ASP A 21 10.68 -17.51 3.69
N TYR A 22 9.91 -17.24 4.75
CA TYR A 22 10.33 -16.41 5.87
C TYR A 22 9.68 -16.92 7.17
N GLU A 23 10.47 -17.12 8.21
CA GLU A 23 9.94 -17.78 9.42
C GLU A 23 9.32 -16.81 10.42
N ASN A 24 9.91 -15.63 10.59
CA ASN A 24 9.57 -14.71 11.68
C ASN A 24 8.55 -13.66 11.25
N PHE A 25 7.30 -14.05 11.09
CA PHE A 25 6.19 -13.13 10.84
C PHE A 25 4.88 -13.62 11.45
N GLU A 26 3.98 -12.71 11.68
CA GLU A 26 2.58 -12.93 12.02
C GLU A 26 1.67 -12.35 10.93
N VAL A 27 0.47 -12.88 10.80
CA VAL A 27 -0.55 -12.41 9.86
C VAL A 27 -1.75 -11.93 10.64
N ILE A 28 -2.07 -10.64 10.56
CA ILE A 28 -3.27 -10.06 11.15
C ILE A 28 -4.27 -9.84 10.02
N VAL A 29 -5.40 -10.53 10.08
CA VAL A 29 -6.49 -10.40 9.11
C VAL A 29 -7.64 -9.67 9.79
N ILE A 30 -8.08 -8.56 9.16
CA ILE A 30 -9.06 -7.67 9.80
C ILE A 30 -10.33 -7.62 8.97
N ASP A 31 -11.44 -8.04 9.58
CA ASP A 31 -12.77 -7.86 9.01
C ASP A 31 -13.29 -6.45 9.30
N ASP A 32 -13.50 -5.64 8.25
CA ASP A 32 -14.12 -4.32 8.37
C ASP A 32 -15.63 -4.38 8.15
N ARG A 33 -16.37 -5.00 9.09
CA ARG A 33 -17.84 -4.98 9.13
C ARG A 33 -18.47 -5.61 7.89
N SER A 34 -17.92 -6.70 7.38
CA SER A 34 -18.46 -7.45 6.25
C SER A 34 -19.89 -7.91 6.52
N VAL A 35 -20.68 -8.03 5.45
CA VAL A 35 -22.05 -8.54 5.48
C VAL A 35 -22.17 -9.97 4.93
N ASP A 36 -21.10 -10.47 4.29
CA ASP A 36 -20.94 -11.85 3.83
C ASP A 36 -20.31 -12.75 4.91
N ASN A 37 -19.76 -13.89 4.53
CA ASN A 37 -19.12 -14.83 5.45
C ASN A 37 -17.64 -14.52 5.76
N THR A 38 -17.10 -13.38 5.33
CA THR A 38 -15.68 -13.00 5.53
C THR A 38 -15.26 -13.16 6.99
N ALA A 39 -16.03 -12.65 7.95
CA ALA A 39 -15.70 -12.74 9.38
C ALA A 39 -15.60 -14.19 9.88
N SER A 40 -16.44 -15.12 9.34
CA SER A 40 -16.39 -16.54 9.69
C SER A 40 -15.13 -17.18 9.12
N VAL A 41 -14.83 -16.92 7.85
CA VAL A 41 -13.63 -17.44 7.17
C VAL A 41 -12.35 -17.01 7.92
N ILE A 42 -12.26 -15.75 8.34
CA ILE A 42 -11.10 -15.23 9.08
C ILE A 42 -10.92 -15.94 10.44
N LYS A 43 -12.02 -16.21 11.17
CA LYS A 43 -11.97 -16.96 12.43
C LYS A 43 -11.53 -18.42 12.24
N ASP A 44 -11.98 -19.05 11.17
CA ASP A 44 -11.57 -20.42 10.83
C ASP A 44 -10.07 -20.48 10.49
N LEU A 45 -9.53 -19.44 9.82
CA LEU A 45 -8.10 -19.32 9.55
C LEU A 45 -7.28 -19.11 10.84
N GLU A 46 -7.75 -18.32 11.79
CA GLU A 46 -7.10 -18.15 13.11
C GLU A 46 -7.04 -19.48 13.88
N GLN A 47 -8.12 -20.28 13.84
CA GLN A 47 -8.13 -21.61 14.50
C GLN A 47 -7.20 -22.61 13.81
N LYS A 48 -6.96 -22.45 12.52
CA LYS A 48 -6.17 -23.38 11.72
C LYS A 48 -4.66 -23.08 11.77
N TYR A 49 -4.27 -21.82 11.93
CA TYR A 49 -2.88 -21.39 11.80
C TYR A 49 -2.43 -20.53 12.97
N ASP A 50 -1.44 -20.97 13.73
CA ASP A 50 -0.88 -20.27 14.90
C ASP A 50 -0.31 -18.88 14.58
N LYS A 51 0.09 -18.64 13.34
CA LYS A 51 0.61 -17.35 12.87
C LYS A 51 -0.49 -16.35 12.53
N VAL A 52 -1.76 -16.75 12.48
CA VAL A 52 -2.88 -15.89 12.06
C VAL A 52 -3.62 -15.37 13.28
N THR A 53 -3.89 -14.07 13.30
CA THR A 53 -4.75 -13.40 14.29
C THR A 53 -5.92 -12.75 13.58
N ALA A 54 -7.13 -13.05 14.02
CA ALA A 54 -8.37 -12.47 13.52
C ALA A 54 -8.78 -11.23 14.31
N LEU A 55 -8.99 -10.11 13.64
CA LEU A 55 -9.56 -8.91 14.24
C LEU A 55 -10.90 -8.58 13.58
N ILE A 56 -12.00 -8.88 14.28
CA ILE A 56 -13.34 -8.57 13.79
C ILE A 56 -13.80 -7.24 14.39
N ARG A 57 -13.98 -6.24 13.54
CA ARG A 57 -14.36 -4.89 13.96
C ARG A 57 -15.87 -4.80 14.23
N SER A 58 -16.23 -4.01 15.24
CA SER A 58 -17.65 -3.76 15.54
C SER A 58 -18.33 -2.99 14.42
N LYS A 59 -19.66 -3.11 14.30
CA LYS A 59 -20.46 -2.38 13.29
C LYS A 59 -20.35 -0.86 13.42
N ASP A 60 -20.12 -0.36 14.63
CA ASP A 60 -19.99 1.06 14.94
C ASP A 60 -18.56 1.59 14.79
N ALA A 61 -17.59 0.74 14.42
CA ALA A 61 -16.21 1.14 14.22
C ALA A 61 -16.07 2.16 13.07
N PHE A 62 -15.13 3.09 13.21
CA PHE A 62 -14.88 4.10 12.17
C PHE A 62 -14.51 3.42 10.84
N PRO A 63 -15.19 3.75 9.72
CA PRO A 63 -15.00 3.05 8.45
C PRO A 63 -13.68 3.39 7.76
N GLY A 64 -13.25 2.49 6.87
CA GLY A 64 -12.16 2.76 5.91
C GLY A 64 -10.85 2.08 6.24
N LYS A 65 -10.05 1.84 5.19
CA LYS A 65 -8.78 1.09 5.23
C LYS A 65 -7.80 1.66 6.28
N SER A 66 -7.64 2.98 6.34
CA SER A 66 -6.78 3.63 7.33
C SER A 66 -7.15 3.29 8.77
N ALA A 67 -8.45 3.31 9.11
CA ALA A 67 -8.91 2.98 10.46
C ALA A 67 -8.69 1.50 10.79
N VAL A 68 -8.91 0.63 9.80
CA VAL A 68 -8.63 -0.82 9.91
C VAL A 68 -7.16 -1.07 10.20
N LEU A 69 -6.26 -0.42 9.44
CA LEU A 69 -4.81 -0.55 9.60
C LEU A 69 -4.33 0.01 10.94
N ASN A 70 -4.90 1.13 11.41
CA ASN A 70 -4.60 1.67 12.74
C ASN A 70 -5.03 0.72 13.87
N ASP A 71 -6.18 0.04 13.73
CA ASP A 71 -6.61 -0.94 14.73
C ASP A 71 -5.72 -2.19 14.72
N ALA A 72 -5.31 -2.67 13.54
CA ALA A 72 -4.36 -3.76 13.41
C ALA A 72 -2.98 -3.40 14.00
N PHE A 73 -2.51 -2.18 13.76
CA PHE A 73 -1.22 -1.70 14.27
C PHE A 73 -1.10 -1.74 15.78
N LYS A 74 -2.20 -1.52 16.53
CA LYS A 74 -2.23 -1.59 18.00
C LYS A 74 -1.91 -2.98 18.54
N ILE A 75 -2.21 -4.03 17.80
CA ILE A 75 -2.00 -5.44 18.21
C ILE A 75 -0.80 -6.08 17.52
N ALA A 76 -0.33 -5.50 16.43
CA ALA A 76 0.84 -5.98 15.70
C ALA A 76 2.09 -5.90 16.55
N LYS A 77 2.97 -6.92 16.49
CA LYS A 77 4.19 -7.06 17.31
C LYS A 77 5.47 -6.82 16.49
N GLY A 78 5.40 -6.99 15.17
CA GLY A 78 6.54 -6.91 14.27
C GLY A 78 7.21 -5.54 14.27
N GLU A 79 8.53 -5.49 14.03
CA GLU A 79 9.31 -4.26 13.83
C GLU A 79 9.02 -3.57 12.51
N ALA A 80 8.48 -4.31 11.55
CA ALA A 80 7.98 -3.81 10.27
C ALA A 80 6.57 -4.32 10.02
N ILE A 81 5.77 -3.52 9.34
CA ILE A 81 4.39 -3.82 8.97
C ILE A 81 4.31 -3.94 7.46
N LEU A 82 3.90 -5.11 6.98
CA LEU A 82 3.62 -5.35 5.57
C LEU A 82 2.12 -5.31 5.32
N VAL A 83 1.69 -4.46 4.41
CA VAL A 83 0.27 -4.29 4.07
C VAL A 83 -0.03 -4.99 2.74
N PHE A 84 -1.04 -5.84 2.75
CA PHE A 84 -1.59 -6.49 1.56
C PHE A 84 -3.09 -6.22 1.43
N ASP A 85 -3.56 -6.09 0.21
CA ASP A 85 -4.99 -6.13 -0.10
C ASP A 85 -5.50 -7.59 0.00
N ALA A 86 -6.81 -7.76 0.17
CA ALA A 86 -7.43 -9.07 0.44
C ALA A 86 -7.35 -10.07 -0.74
N ASP A 87 -7.03 -9.60 -1.96
CA ASP A 87 -6.86 -10.40 -3.18
C ASP A 87 -5.39 -10.53 -3.63
N ALA A 88 -4.45 -10.02 -2.82
CA ALA A 88 -3.03 -10.04 -3.14
C ALA A 88 -2.48 -11.47 -3.16
N THR A 89 -1.53 -11.71 -4.07
CA THR A 89 -0.67 -12.91 -4.06
C THR A 89 0.77 -12.53 -4.34
N VAL A 90 1.71 -13.29 -3.78
CA VAL A 90 3.15 -13.03 -3.88
C VAL A 90 3.92 -14.32 -4.15
N ASP A 91 5.14 -14.20 -4.63
CA ASP A 91 6.07 -15.33 -4.75
C ASP A 91 6.67 -15.68 -3.38
N ALA A 92 7.16 -16.93 -3.22
CA ALA A 92 7.63 -17.41 -1.91
C ALA A 92 8.79 -16.59 -1.34
N ASP A 93 9.66 -16.06 -2.16
CA ASP A 93 10.83 -15.24 -1.80
C ASP A 93 10.52 -13.74 -1.57
N PHE A 94 9.24 -13.34 -1.59
CA PHE A 94 8.81 -11.95 -1.52
C PHE A 94 9.43 -11.17 -0.34
N LEU A 95 9.31 -11.70 0.89
CA LEU A 95 9.84 -11.03 2.09
C LEU A 95 11.36 -11.02 2.12
N THR A 96 12.01 -12.13 1.74
CA THR A 96 13.47 -12.23 1.69
C THR A 96 14.08 -11.27 0.67
N THR A 97 13.35 -10.98 -0.41
CA THR A 97 13.73 -9.98 -1.42
C THR A 97 13.49 -8.54 -0.94
N LEU A 98 12.40 -8.30 -0.21
CA LEU A 98 11.97 -6.94 0.17
C LEU A 98 12.71 -6.38 1.39
N ILE A 99 12.95 -7.21 2.42
CA ILE A 99 13.53 -6.79 3.71
C ILE A 99 14.89 -6.08 3.59
N PRO A 100 15.86 -6.54 2.76
CA PRO A 100 17.15 -5.85 2.63
C PRO A 100 17.07 -4.38 2.23
N HIS A 101 16.03 -4.01 1.48
CA HIS A 101 15.78 -2.61 1.10
C HIS A 101 15.32 -1.73 2.28
N LEU A 102 14.80 -2.33 3.35
CA LEU A 102 14.37 -1.63 4.56
C LEU A 102 15.48 -1.45 5.60
N GLU A 103 16.60 -2.18 5.49
CA GLU A 103 17.68 -2.16 6.49
C GLU A 103 18.33 -0.77 6.72
N PRO A 104 18.57 0.09 5.70
CA PRO A 104 19.19 1.39 5.93
C PRO A 104 18.37 2.21 6.96
N LYS A 105 19.08 2.94 7.84
CA LYS A 105 18.45 3.61 8.99
C LYS A 105 17.48 4.72 8.60
N ASP A 106 17.77 5.40 7.51
CA ASP A 106 16.98 6.50 6.95
C ASP A 106 15.77 6.03 6.14
N VAL A 107 15.71 4.75 5.77
CA VAL A 107 14.58 4.17 5.04
C VAL A 107 13.45 3.84 6.01
N GLY A 108 12.28 4.46 5.78
CA GLY A 108 11.06 4.21 6.54
C GLY A 108 10.14 3.17 5.93
N ALA A 109 10.18 3.01 4.60
CA ALA A 109 9.32 2.07 3.90
C ALA A 109 9.94 1.57 2.59
N VAL A 110 9.40 0.45 2.10
CA VAL A 110 9.73 -0.13 0.79
C VAL A 110 8.45 -0.50 0.07
N GLN A 111 8.30 -0.05 -1.17
CA GLN A 111 7.20 -0.44 -2.05
C GLN A 111 7.64 -1.57 -2.97
N ALA A 112 6.90 -2.66 -3.00
CA ALA A 112 7.06 -3.74 -3.97
C ALA A 112 6.45 -3.38 -5.33
N ARG A 113 6.88 -4.06 -6.38
CA ARG A 113 6.33 -3.92 -7.74
C ARG A 113 4.94 -4.54 -7.81
N LYS A 114 3.96 -3.81 -8.34
CA LYS A 114 2.60 -4.29 -8.59
C LYS A 114 2.46 -4.85 -10.01
N VAL A 115 1.77 -5.97 -10.15
CA VAL A 115 1.49 -6.62 -11.44
C VAL A 115 0.04 -7.08 -11.49
N ILE A 116 -0.63 -6.87 -12.62
CA ILE A 116 -2.01 -7.35 -12.85
C ILE A 116 -1.97 -8.84 -13.23
N ARG A 117 -2.53 -9.69 -12.36
CA ARG A 117 -2.56 -11.14 -12.55
C ARG A 117 -3.41 -11.55 -13.76
N ASN A 118 -4.60 -11.00 -13.88
CA ASN A 118 -5.57 -11.30 -14.93
C ASN A 118 -5.41 -10.43 -16.21
N LYS A 119 -4.18 -9.96 -16.51
CA LYS A 119 -3.87 -9.05 -17.63
C LYS A 119 -4.35 -9.53 -19.00
N ASN A 120 -4.54 -10.83 -19.18
CA ASN A 120 -4.98 -11.43 -20.44
C ASN A 120 -6.51 -11.56 -20.60
N THR A 121 -7.30 -11.13 -19.61
CA THR A 121 -8.77 -11.27 -19.64
C THR A 121 -9.41 -10.39 -20.72
N ASN A 122 -8.99 -9.13 -20.82
CA ASN A 122 -9.49 -8.22 -21.86
C ASN A 122 -8.52 -7.05 -22.10
N LEU A 123 -8.89 -6.14 -23.02
CA LEU A 123 -8.07 -4.97 -23.33
C LEU A 123 -7.89 -4.05 -22.09
N LEU A 124 -8.92 -3.92 -21.26
CA LEU A 124 -8.90 -3.03 -20.10
C LEU A 124 -7.89 -3.49 -19.04
N THR A 125 -7.85 -4.81 -18.75
CA THR A 125 -6.87 -5.38 -17.82
C THR A 125 -5.45 -5.32 -18.38
N ARG A 126 -5.29 -5.42 -19.69
CA ARG A 126 -4.00 -5.22 -20.36
C ARG A 126 -3.51 -3.78 -20.26
N CYS A 127 -4.41 -2.81 -20.46
CA CYS A 127 -4.07 -1.39 -20.25
C CYS A 127 -3.64 -1.09 -18.82
N GLN A 128 -4.32 -1.64 -17.81
CA GLN A 128 -3.94 -1.51 -16.40
C GLN A 128 -2.55 -2.12 -16.12
N ASN A 129 -2.25 -3.29 -16.70
CA ASN A 129 -0.90 -3.87 -16.55
C ASN A 129 0.18 -2.99 -17.20
N ASN A 130 -0.10 -2.37 -18.35
CA ASN A 130 0.85 -1.44 -18.98
C ASN A 130 1.03 -0.17 -18.14
N GLU A 131 -0.04 0.35 -17.54
CA GLU A 131 0.02 1.47 -16.58
C GLU A 131 0.93 1.13 -15.39
N TYR A 132 0.79 -0.06 -14.78
CA TYR A 132 1.64 -0.51 -13.68
C TYR A 132 3.11 -0.74 -14.10
N THR A 133 3.31 -1.20 -15.33
CA THR A 133 4.67 -1.30 -15.90
C THR A 133 5.31 0.07 -16.04
N LEU A 134 4.56 1.06 -16.52
CA LEU A 134 5.03 2.44 -16.63
C LEU A 134 5.34 3.04 -15.24
N ASP A 135 4.42 2.87 -14.27
CA ASP A 135 4.65 3.29 -12.88
C ASP A 135 5.92 2.66 -12.29
N THR A 136 6.18 1.37 -12.57
CA THR A 136 7.43 0.71 -12.17
C THR A 136 8.66 1.47 -12.66
N TYR A 137 8.71 1.89 -13.93
CA TYR A 137 9.84 2.67 -14.46
C TYR A 137 9.99 4.04 -13.79
N PHE A 138 8.86 4.71 -13.50
CA PHE A 138 8.89 5.96 -12.76
C PHE A 138 9.42 5.78 -11.34
N GLN A 139 8.97 4.76 -10.62
CA GLN A 139 9.43 4.49 -9.26
C GLN A 139 10.91 4.10 -9.22
N VAL A 140 11.38 3.26 -10.14
CA VAL A 140 12.82 2.95 -10.29
C VAL A 140 13.64 4.21 -10.57
N GLY A 141 13.15 5.09 -11.45
CA GLY A 141 13.78 6.36 -11.75
C GLY A 141 13.89 7.25 -10.50
N ARG A 142 12.81 7.42 -9.77
CA ARG A 142 12.75 8.18 -8.50
C ARG A 142 13.71 7.60 -7.46
N ASP A 143 13.67 6.29 -7.26
CA ASP A 143 14.56 5.61 -6.31
C ASP A 143 16.05 5.83 -6.66
N SER A 144 16.41 5.75 -7.94
CA SER A 144 17.79 5.91 -8.42
C SER A 144 18.36 7.31 -8.14
N VAL A 145 17.53 8.35 -8.16
CA VAL A 145 17.94 9.74 -7.88
C VAL A 145 17.68 10.17 -6.43
N LYS A 146 17.21 9.25 -5.58
CA LYS A 146 16.73 9.53 -4.22
C LYS A 146 15.64 10.61 -4.21
N GLY A 147 14.71 10.48 -5.14
CA GLY A 147 13.50 11.28 -5.25
C GLY A 147 12.40 10.81 -4.31
N ALA A 148 11.17 11.29 -4.53
CA ALA A 148 10.02 10.98 -3.69
C ALA A 148 9.31 9.70 -4.16
N VAL A 149 9.90 8.53 -3.92
CA VAL A 149 9.22 7.24 -4.13
C VAL A 149 7.92 7.21 -3.33
N GLU A 150 6.86 6.66 -3.91
CA GLU A 150 5.54 6.63 -3.30
C GLU A 150 5.06 5.19 -3.04
N LEU A 151 4.40 4.98 -1.90
CA LEU A 151 3.65 3.77 -1.61
C LEU A 151 2.42 3.66 -2.53
N ARG A 152 1.94 2.44 -2.75
CA ARG A 152 0.85 2.12 -3.69
C ARG A 152 -0.26 1.28 -3.06
N GLY A 153 -0.32 1.22 -1.72
CA GLY A 153 -1.40 0.62 -0.96
C GLY A 153 -1.41 -0.90 -0.88
N ASN A 154 -0.54 -1.58 -1.65
CA ASN A 154 -0.44 -3.05 -1.68
C ASN A 154 1.03 -3.46 -1.85
N GLY A 155 1.51 -4.40 -1.04
CA GLY A 155 2.92 -4.82 -1.03
C GLY A 155 3.85 -3.73 -0.49
N GLU A 156 3.43 -2.99 0.52
CA GLU A 156 4.21 -1.95 1.20
C GLU A 156 4.72 -2.43 2.56
N LEU A 157 6.04 -2.50 2.71
CA LEU A 157 6.71 -2.86 3.96
C LEU A 157 7.20 -1.59 4.65
N ILE A 158 6.74 -1.34 5.87
CA ILE A 158 6.90 -0.07 6.57
C ILE A 158 7.50 -0.32 7.95
N LYS A 159 8.57 0.39 8.33
CA LYS A 159 9.09 0.35 9.70
C LYS A 159 8.05 0.81 10.70
N ARG A 160 7.91 0.09 11.80
CA ARG A 160 7.06 0.50 12.93
C ARG A 160 7.40 1.91 13.39
N GLN A 161 8.69 2.20 13.57
CA GLN A 161 9.15 3.51 14.01
C GLN A 161 8.71 4.64 13.06
N ALA A 162 8.73 4.42 11.75
CA ALA A 162 8.28 5.41 10.77
C ALA A 162 6.76 5.65 10.86
N ILE A 163 5.97 4.58 11.08
CA ILE A 163 4.52 4.70 11.31
C ILE A 163 4.23 5.51 12.57
N GLU A 164 4.93 5.22 13.67
CA GLU A 164 4.77 5.93 14.94
C GLU A 164 5.14 7.42 14.81
N ASP A 165 6.23 7.74 14.11
CA ASP A 165 6.74 9.11 13.92
C ASP A 165 5.79 9.99 13.12
N ILE A 166 5.07 9.42 12.15
CA ILE A 166 4.06 10.14 11.36
C ILE A 166 2.66 10.09 12.00
N GLY A 167 2.46 9.36 13.11
CA GLY A 167 1.18 9.26 13.82
C GLY A 167 0.18 8.28 13.20
N GLY A 168 0.65 7.23 12.51
CA GLY A 168 -0.19 6.19 11.92
C GLY A 168 -0.84 6.57 10.59
N TRP A 169 -1.86 5.82 10.18
CA TRP A 169 -2.66 6.11 8.97
C TRP A 169 -3.68 7.21 9.22
N ASN A 170 -3.83 8.13 8.27
CA ASN A 170 -4.79 9.22 8.34
C ASN A 170 -6.20 8.72 7.98
N ASN A 171 -7.12 8.70 8.95
CA ASN A 171 -8.48 8.21 8.77
C ASN A 171 -9.35 9.08 7.86
N TYR A 172 -8.90 10.27 7.52
CA TYR A 172 -9.69 11.26 6.76
C TYR A 172 -9.19 11.43 5.32
N THR A 173 -8.16 10.71 4.92
CA THR A 173 -7.65 10.74 3.55
C THR A 173 -8.45 9.82 2.62
N ILE A 174 -8.46 10.17 1.33
CA ILE A 174 -9.08 9.34 0.27
C ILE A 174 -8.08 8.28 -0.25
N VAL A 175 -6.77 8.57 -0.19
CA VAL A 175 -5.65 7.72 -0.63
C VAL A 175 -4.62 7.65 0.48
N ASP A 176 -4.69 6.58 1.24
CA ASP A 176 -3.93 6.34 2.46
C ASP A 176 -2.42 6.17 2.21
N ASP A 177 -2.06 5.48 1.14
CA ASP A 177 -0.71 5.21 0.69
C ASP A 177 0.05 6.48 0.29
N LEU A 178 -0.57 7.34 -0.53
CA LEU A 178 0.04 8.59 -0.95
C LEU A 178 0.14 9.61 0.20
N ASP A 179 -0.86 9.66 1.08
CA ASP A 179 -0.83 10.47 2.31
C ASP A 179 0.35 10.06 3.18
N MET A 180 0.48 8.76 3.45
CA MET A 180 1.56 8.20 4.24
C MET A 180 2.94 8.50 3.65
N SER A 181 3.12 8.28 2.34
CA SER A 181 4.35 8.59 1.63
C SER A 181 4.76 10.04 1.80
N THR A 182 3.81 10.95 1.64
CA THR A 182 4.07 12.39 1.77
C THR A 182 4.48 12.77 3.19
N ARG A 183 3.79 12.26 4.22
CA ARG A 183 4.14 12.52 5.62
C ARG A 183 5.50 11.93 5.99
N MET A 184 5.85 10.75 5.47
CA MET A 184 7.18 10.16 5.65
C MET A 184 8.28 11.04 5.07
N HIS A 185 8.15 11.48 3.81
CA HIS A 185 9.13 12.37 3.20
C HIS A 185 9.27 13.71 3.94
N ILE A 186 8.16 14.30 4.39
CA ILE A 186 8.18 15.54 5.21
C ILE A 186 8.94 15.34 6.53
N LYS A 187 8.91 14.15 7.11
CA LYS A 187 9.64 13.76 8.32
C LYS A 187 11.08 13.29 8.05
N GLY A 188 11.54 13.30 6.81
CA GLY A 188 12.90 12.92 6.44
C GLY A 188 13.11 11.42 6.23
N TRP A 189 12.05 10.59 6.31
CA TRP A 189 12.13 9.19 5.97
C TRP A 189 12.24 9.00 4.45
N ASP A 190 13.22 8.16 4.04
CA ASP A 190 13.33 7.70 2.66
C ASP A 190 12.36 6.53 2.40
N ILE A 191 11.83 6.43 1.20
CA ILE A 191 11.04 5.30 0.72
C ILE A 191 11.77 4.69 -0.46
N ARG A 192 11.98 3.37 -0.42
CA ARG A 192 12.66 2.63 -1.50
C ARG A 192 11.65 1.89 -2.36
N PHE A 193 12.05 1.61 -3.58
CA PHE A 193 11.28 0.77 -4.49
C PHE A 193 12.03 -0.52 -4.80
N CYS A 194 11.38 -1.67 -4.60
CA CYS A 194 11.94 -2.98 -4.92
C CYS A 194 11.25 -3.56 -6.17
N PRO A 195 11.86 -3.51 -7.36
CA PRO A 195 11.27 -4.02 -8.59
C PRO A 195 11.24 -5.56 -8.66
N ASP A 196 12.05 -6.24 -7.85
CA ASP A 196 12.21 -7.69 -7.88
C ASP A 196 11.19 -8.40 -6.97
N ALA A 197 10.72 -7.77 -5.89
CA ALA A 197 9.61 -8.27 -5.10
C ALA A 197 8.28 -7.91 -5.77
N ILE A 198 7.50 -8.92 -6.17
CA ILE A 198 6.28 -8.72 -6.96
C ILE A 198 5.05 -9.07 -6.13
N VAL A 199 4.09 -8.13 -6.06
CA VAL A 199 2.74 -8.37 -5.59
C VAL A 199 1.77 -8.37 -6.77
N TYR A 200 1.00 -9.45 -6.87
CA TYR A 200 -0.01 -9.62 -7.91
C TYR A 200 -1.38 -9.24 -7.37
N GLU A 201 -2.15 -8.50 -8.15
CA GLU A 201 -3.54 -8.11 -7.83
C GLU A 201 -4.48 -8.30 -9.02
N GLU A 202 -5.78 -8.33 -8.75
CA GLU A 202 -6.79 -8.46 -9.79
C GLU A 202 -7.07 -7.11 -10.48
N GLY A 203 -6.89 -7.09 -11.81
CA GLY A 203 -7.30 -5.95 -12.63
C GLY A 203 -8.81 -5.88 -12.83
N ILE A 204 -9.35 -4.69 -12.81
CA ILE A 204 -10.78 -4.43 -13.00
C ILE A 204 -11.18 -4.72 -14.44
N ILE A 205 -12.19 -5.60 -14.64
CA ILE A 205 -12.61 -6.06 -15.96
C ILE A 205 -13.70 -5.20 -16.63
N TYR A 206 -14.28 -4.23 -15.89
CA TYR A 206 -15.35 -3.36 -16.37
C TYR A 206 -14.97 -1.89 -16.30
N VAL A 207 -15.40 -1.10 -17.30
CA VAL A 207 -15.05 0.33 -17.44
C VAL A 207 -15.58 1.17 -16.27
N LYS A 208 -16.84 0.98 -15.87
CA LYS A 208 -17.48 1.82 -14.85
C LYS A 208 -16.84 1.72 -13.46
N PRO A 209 -16.50 0.53 -12.93
CA PRO A 209 -15.72 0.41 -11.70
C PRO A 209 -14.32 1.02 -11.82
N LEU A 210 -13.62 0.79 -12.95
CA LEU A 210 -12.29 1.36 -13.17
C LEU A 210 -12.34 2.89 -13.19
N TYR A 211 -13.30 3.49 -13.89
CA TYR A 211 -13.47 4.96 -13.88
C TYR A 211 -13.69 5.51 -12.47
N ARG A 212 -14.51 4.84 -11.64
CA ARG A 212 -14.74 5.25 -10.24
C ARG A 212 -13.45 5.15 -9.41
N GLN A 213 -12.66 4.09 -9.59
CA GLN A 213 -11.37 3.91 -8.91
C GLN A 213 -10.39 5.02 -9.31
N ARG A 214 -10.21 5.29 -10.61
CA ARG A 214 -9.28 6.31 -11.12
C ARG A 214 -9.69 7.73 -10.70
N ARG A 215 -10.99 8.03 -10.72
CA ARG A 215 -11.51 9.30 -10.20
C ARG A 215 -11.16 9.49 -8.72
N ARG A 216 -11.34 8.46 -7.90
CA ARG A 216 -10.97 8.49 -6.47
C ARG A 216 -9.47 8.74 -6.29
N TRP A 217 -8.62 8.06 -7.06
CA TRP A 217 -7.18 8.24 -6.99
C TRP A 217 -6.76 9.65 -7.40
N LEU A 218 -7.29 10.16 -8.50
CA LEU A 218 -7.01 11.53 -8.96
C LEU A 218 -7.46 12.58 -7.93
N GLU A 219 -8.68 12.45 -7.39
CA GLU A 219 -9.19 13.35 -6.36
C GLU A 219 -8.30 13.32 -5.11
N GLY A 220 -7.93 12.13 -4.64
CA GLY A 220 -7.06 11.98 -3.49
C GLY A 220 -5.66 12.56 -3.70
N THR A 221 -5.08 12.35 -4.89
CA THR A 221 -3.78 12.94 -5.27
C THR A 221 -3.82 14.46 -5.24
N ILE A 222 -4.84 15.08 -5.85
CA ILE A 222 -4.98 16.55 -5.85
C ILE A 222 -5.15 17.08 -4.42
N ARG A 223 -6.03 16.46 -3.61
CA ARG A 223 -6.25 16.88 -2.21
C ARG A 223 -4.96 16.80 -1.40
N ARG A 224 -4.20 15.72 -1.52
CA ARG A 224 -2.89 15.53 -0.86
C ARG A 224 -1.94 16.68 -1.19
N TYR A 225 -1.81 17.06 -2.46
CA TYR A 225 -0.95 18.17 -2.84
C TYR A 225 -1.40 19.50 -2.25
N LEU A 226 -2.69 19.79 -2.27
CA LEU A 226 -3.23 21.02 -1.67
C LEU A 226 -3.01 21.05 -0.15
N GLU A 227 -3.12 19.92 0.52
CA GLU A 227 -2.97 19.80 1.96
C GLU A 227 -1.51 19.92 2.41
N TYR A 228 -0.59 19.21 1.74
CA TYR A 228 0.78 19.06 2.21
C TYR A 228 1.81 19.98 1.52
N SER A 229 1.48 20.69 0.45
CA SER A 229 2.44 21.53 -0.28
C SER A 229 3.15 22.56 0.61
N GLY A 230 2.42 23.23 1.51
CA GLY A 230 3.01 24.16 2.46
C GLY A 230 3.95 23.49 3.46
N ALA A 231 3.57 22.33 4.01
CA ALA A 231 4.38 21.58 4.95
C ALA A 231 5.64 21.01 4.27
N ALA A 232 5.52 20.53 3.03
CA ALA A 232 6.65 20.03 2.26
C ALA A 232 7.68 21.12 1.94
N LEU A 233 7.21 22.31 1.52
CA LEU A 233 8.08 23.46 1.24
C LEU A 233 8.79 24.01 2.50
N CYS A 234 8.18 23.88 3.67
CA CYS A 234 8.71 24.39 4.93
C CYS A 234 9.47 23.33 5.74
N SER A 235 9.47 22.07 5.30
CA SER A 235 10.16 20.99 6.01
C SER A 235 11.68 21.20 5.98
N LYS A 236 12.31 21.02 7.14
CA LYS A 236 13.78 21.04 7.28
C LYS A 236 14.38 19.63 7.18
N ASP A 237 13.54 18.62 7.33
CA ASP A 237 13.94 17.21 7.38
C ASP A 237 13.82 16.54 6.00
N MET A 238 12.91 17.04 5.17
CA MET A 238 12.70 16.54 3.80
C MET A 238 13.92 16.80 2.93
N SER A 239 14.40 15.77 2.21
CA SER A 239 15.51 15.95 1.28
C SER A 239 15.14 16.90 0.14
N LEU A 240 16.09 17.74 -0.28
CA LEU A 240 15.88 18.66 -1.41
C LEU A 240 15.48 17.92 -2.70
N ARG A 241 16.04 16.72 -2.92
CA ARG A 241 15.72 15.89 -4.09
C ARG A 241 14.28 15.38 -4.07
N ALA A 242 13.82 14.88 -2.92
CA ALA A 242 12.44 14.46 -2.76
C ALA A 242 11.47 15.64 -2.92
N GLY A 243 11.81 16.82 -2.38
CA GLY A 243 11.03 18.02 -2.55
C GLY A 243 10.91 18.48 -4.01
N LEU A 244 12.03 18.52 -4.74
CA LEU A 244 12.04 18.86 -6.17
C LEU A 244 11.27 17.85 -7.02
N ASP A 245 11.43 16.55 -6.76
CA ASP A 245 10.72 15.50 -7.47
C ASP A 245 9.21 15.56 -7.22
N MET A 246 8.80 15.77 -5.97
CA MET A 246 7.39 15.97 -5.61
C MET A 246 6.79 17.19 -6.32
N MET A 247 7.53 18.30 -6.41
CA MET A 247 7.09 19.50 -7.14
C MET A 247 7.02 19.26 -8.66
N ALA A 248 7.98 18.51 -9.23
CA ALA A 248 7.96 18.14 -10.64
C ALA A 248 6.73 17.27 -10.98
N TYR A 249 6.38 16.32 -10.12
CA TYR A 249 5.21 15.47 -10.30
C TYR A 249 3.88 16.24 -10.24
N ILE A 250 3.79 17.31 -9.42
CA ILE A 250 2.62 18.21 -9.43
C ILE A 250 2.42 18.81 -10.82
N SER A 251 3.50 19.12 -11.53
CA SER A 251 3.40 19.74 -12.86
C SER A 251 2.70 18.86 -13.89
N GLU A 252 2.75 17.53 -13.74
CA GLU A 252 2.03 16.57 -14.60
C GLU A 252 0.50 16.73 -14.50
N PHE A 253 -0.02 17.19 -13.36
CA PHE A 253 -1.46 17.42 -13.17
C PHE A 253 -1.90 18.84 -13.60
N ILE A 254 -0.98 19.79 -13.64
CA ILE A 254 -1.27 21.18 -13.98
C ILE A 254 -1.08 21.42 -15.49
N MET A 255 -0.14 20.73 -16.14
CA MET A 255 0.23 20.95 -17.55
C MET A 255 -0.56 20.19 -18.63
N PRO A 256 -1.47 19.21 -18.40
CA PRO A 256 -2.15 18.51 -19.50
C PRO A 256 -2.99 19.38 -20.42
N GLY A 257 -3.14 20.67 -20.15
CA GLY A 257 -3.87 21.62 -20.99
C GLY A 257 -2.99 22.41 -21.97
N TRP A 258 -1.69 22.11 -22.09
CA TRP A 258 -0.75 22.87 -22.91
C TRP A 258 -0.22 22.07 -24.14
N PHE A 259 -0.68 20.81 -24.33
CA PHE A 259 -0.36 19.97 -25.48
C PHE A 259 -1.60 19.51 -26.22
#